data_9f4bedb9caf2a449623d7e8f510fb532
#
_entry.id   9f4bedb9caf2a449623d7e8f510fb532
#
_cell.length_a   1.000
_cell.length_b   1.000
_cell.length_c   1.000
_cell.angle_alpha   90.00
_cell.angle_beta   90.00
_cell.angle_gamma   90.00
#
_symmetry.space_group_name_H-M   'P 1'
#
loop_
_entity.id
_entity.type
_entity.pdbx_description
1 polymer ?
#
loop_
_entity_poly.entity_id
_entity_poly.type
_entity_poly.pdbx_seq_one_letter_code
_entity_poly.pdbx_strand_id
1 'polypeptide(L)'
;MVEKTERIWMDGELVPWDEAKVHVLTHSLHYGLGVFEGIRCYALQQGGSAIFRLEEHIERLFQSAHIATLPMPYTQAQIAEACLETVRVNGLDSCYLR
;
A
#
# COMPACT_ATOMS: atom_id res chain seq x y z
N MET A 1 3.16 -4.95 -17.42
CA MET A 1 2.18 -3.86 -17.29
C MET A 1 1.27 -4.15 -16.09
N VAL A 2 0.94 -3.12 -15.33
CA VAL A 2 0.06 -3.25 -14.17
C VAL A 2 -1.40 -3.21 -14.61
N GLU A 3 -2.19 -4.15 -14.11
CA GLU A 3 -3.64 -4.13 -14.35
C GLU A 3 -4.29 -3.00 -13.56
N LYS A 4 -5.20 -2.30 -14.23
CA LYS A 4 -5.98 -1.24 -13.60
C LYS A 4 -6.98 -1.86 -12.61
N THR A 5 -6.98 -1.34 -11.39
CA THR A 5 -7.99 -1.69 -10.38
C THR A 5 -8.98 -0.55 -10.22
N GLU A 6 -9.97 -0.71 -9.35
CA GLU A 6 -10.98 0.32 -9.17
C GLU A 6 -10.54 1.43 -8.23
N ARG A 7 -9.84 1.08 -7.15
CA ARG A 7 -9.49 2.02 -6.09
C ARG A 7 -8.03 1.90 -5.69
N ILE A 8 -7.47 3.03 -5.29
CA ILE A 8 -6.14 3.13 -4.70
C ILE A 8 -6.28 3.87 -3.38
N TRP A 9 -5.62 3.37 -2.32
CA TRP A 9 -5.54 4.10 -1.06
C TRP A 9 -4.49 5.19 -1.20
N MET A 10 -4.88 6.44 -1.00
CA MET A 10 -4.01 7.59 -1.16
C MET A 10 -4.34 8.64 -0.11
N ASP A 11 -3.35 8.99 0.70
CA ASP A 11 -3.45 10.03 1.73
C ASP A 11 -4.63 9.84 2.69
N GLY A 12 -4.88 8.59 3.07
CA GLY A 12 -5.93 8.27 4.04
C GLY A 12 -7.29 7.93 3.45
N GLU A 13 -7.43 7.95 2.13
CA GLU A 13 -8.70 7.70 1.44
C GLU A 13 -8.55 6.71 0.31
N LEU A 14 -9.61 5.97 0.02
CA LEU A 14 -9.71 5.15 -1.18
C LEU A 14 -10.25 6.05 -2.31
N VAL A 15 -9.42 6.31 -3.30
CA VAL A 15 -9.77 7.14 -4.44
C VAL A 15 -9.91 6.29 -5.71
N PRO A 16 -10.69 6.73 -6.70
CA PRO A 16 -10.73 6.04 -7.99
C PRO A 16 -9.34 5.97 -8.62
N TRP A 17 -9.08 4.89 -9.34
CA TRP A 17 -7.77 4.65 -9.98
C TRP A 17 -7.25 5.88 -10.73
N ASP A 18 -8.10 6.49 -11.56
CA ASP A 18 -7.67 7.60 -12.42
C ASP A 18 -7.45 8.91 -11.66
N GLU A 19 -7.85 8.98 -10.40
CA GLU A 19 -7.67 10.16 -9.54
C GLU A 19 -6.45 10.05 -8.62
N ALA A 20 -5.77 8.91 -8.60
CA ALA A 20 -4.56 8.72 -7.82
C ALA A 20 -3.37 9.38 -8.53
N LYS A 21 -3.27 10.67 -8.38
CA LYS A 21 -2.27 11.52 -9.05
C LYS A 21 -1.45 12.27 -8.04
N VAL A 22 -0.21 12.59 -8.43
CA VAL A 22 0.68 13.41 -7.60
C VAL A 22 1.10 14.64 -8.39
N HIS A 23 1.37 15.70 -7.66
CA HIS A 23 1.83 16.94 -8.26
C HIS A 23 3.27 16.79 -8.78
N VAL A 24 3.61 17.47 -9.87
CA VAL A 24 4.95 17.43 -10.47
C VAL A 24 6.04 17.89 -9.49
N LEU A 25 5.69 18.68 -8.48
CA LEU A 25 6.61 19.13 -7.43
C LEU A 25 6.69 18.18 -6.24
N THR A 26 6.08 16.99 -6.31
CA THR A 26 6.20 16.00 -5.26
C THR A 26 7.68 15.67 -5.01
N HIS A 27 8.05 15.68 -3.74
CA HIS A 27 9.44 15.60 -3.29
C HIS A 27 10.18 14.38 -3.85
N SER A 28 9.53 13.21 -3.86
CA SER A 28 10.12 11.97 -4.40
C SER A 28 10.54 12.10 -5.86
N LEU A 29 9.80 12.85 -6.67
CA LEU A 29 10.09 13.01 -8.09
C LEU A 29 11.36 13.82 -8.35
N HIS A 30 11.72 14.69 -7.43
CA HIS A 30 12.88 15.58 -7.59
C HIS A 30 14.11 15.11 -6.83
N TYR A 31 13.93 14.45 -5.70
CA TYR A 31 15.01 14.10 -4.78
C TYR A 31 15.17 12.60 -4.55
N GLY A 32 14.30 11.79 -5.13
CA GLY A 32 14.39 10.36 -5.01
C GLY A 32 14.13 9.84 -3.59
N LEU A 33 13.46 10.65 -2.74
CA LEU A 33 13.14 10.27 -1.37
C LEU A 33 11.77 9.61 -1.30
N GLY A 34 11.77 8.30 -1.15
CA GLY A 34 10.55 7.52 -0.97
C GLY A 34 10.90 6.14 -0.46
N VAL A 35 9.97 5.53 0.27
CA VAL A 35 10.13 4.15 0.75
C VAL A 35 8.89 3.36 0.35
N PHE A 36 9.08 2.05 0.14
CA PHE A 36 7.97 1.18 -0.25
C PHE A 36 8.19 -0.23 0.23
N GLU A 37 7.12 -1.03 0.20
CA GLU A 37 7.17 -2.47 0.42
C GLU A 37 6.49 -3.18 -0.76
N GLY A 38 6.86 -4.44 -0.97
CA GLY A 38 6.19 -5.31 -1.90
C GLY A 38 5.58 -6.47 -1.13
N ILE A 39 4.25 -6.58 -1.13
CA ILE A 39 3.52 -7.50 -0.26
C ILE A 39 2.62 -8.39 -1.11
N ARG A 40 2.65 -9.71 -0.86
CA ARG A 40 1.82 -10.67 -1.58
C ARG A 40 0.54 -10.98 -0.82
N CYS A 41 -0.56 -11.03 -1.57
CA CYS A 41 -1.82 -11.56 -1.10
C CYS A 41 -2.13 -12.84 -1.89
N TYR A 42 -2.51 -13.90 -1.20
CA TYR A 42 -2.75 -15.20 -1.81
C TYR A 42 -4.18 -15.67 -1.56
N ALA A 43 -4.80 -16.24 -2.58
CA ALA A 43 -6.07 -16.94 -2.43
C ALA A 43 -5.86 -18.19 -1.58
N LEU A 44 -6.82 -18.46 -0.69
CA LEU A 44 -6.78 -19.63 0.18
C LEU A 44 -7.62 -20.77 -0.43
N GLN A 45 -7.23 -22.02 -0.20
CA GLN A 45 -7.94 -23.18 -0.72
C GLN A 45 -9.37 -23.26 -0.19
N GLN A 46 -9.59 -22.88 1.07
CA GLN A 46 -10.90 -22.90 1.71
C GLN A 46 -11.78 -21.69 1.35
N GLY A 47 -11.30 -20.81 0.49
CA GLY A 47 -11.96 -19.54 0.15
C GLY A 47 -11.37 -18.37 0.90
N GLY A 48 -11.58 -17.16 0.36
CA GLY A 48 -10.98 -15.94 0.90
C GLY A 48 -9.53 -15.80 0.52
N SER A 49 -8.85 -14.82 1.13
CA SER A 49 -7.47 -14.48 0.85
C SER A 49 -6.72 -14.16 2.12
N ALA A 50 -5.41 -14.21 2.06
CA ALA A 50 -4.54 -13.80 3.16
C ALA A 50 -3.36 -12.99 2.61
N ILE A 51 -3.06 -11.89 3.28
CA ILE A 51 -1.87 -11.09 2.99
C ILE A 51 -0.70 -11.72 3.75
N PHE A 52 0.32 -12.11 3.01
CA PHE A 52 1.45 -12.82 3.60
C PHE A 52 2.34 -11.90 4.41
N ARG A 53 2.48 -12.18 5.71
CA ARG A 53 3.37 -11.48 6.64
C ARG A 53 3.13 -9.96 6.67
N LEU A 54 1.88 -9.56 6.68
CA LEU A 54 1.50 -8.15 6.64
C LEU A 54 2.16 -7.33 7.75
N GLU A 55 2.11 -7.83 8.98
CA GLU A 55 2.67 -7.09 10.14
C GLU A 55 4.17 -6.83 9.98
N GLU A 56 4.93 -7.83 9.55
CA GLU A 56 6.38 -7.70 9.36
C GLU A 56 6.71 -6.73 8.23
N HIS A 57 5.93 -6.75 7.14
CA HIS A 57 6.10 -5.79 6.05
C HIS A 57 5.82 -4.36 6.51
N ILE A 58 4.74 -4.16 7.27
CA ILE A 58 4.38 -2.83 7.78
C ILE A 58 5.46 -2.33 8.75
N GLU A 59 5.93 -3.18 9.64
CA GLU A 59 7.01 -2.83 10.56
C GLU A 59 8.26 -2.38 9.79
N ARG A 60 8.63 -3.12 8.75
CA ARG A 60 9.80 -2.77 7.94
C ARG A 60 9.58 -1.47 7.16
N LEU A 61 8.36 -1.22 6.67
CA LEU A 61 8.03 0.05 6.03
C LEU A 61 8.26 1.24 6.98
N PHE A 62 7.83 1.09 8.24
CA PHE A 62 8.03 2.13 9.25
C PHE A 62 9.50 2.31 9.60
N GLN A 63 10.27 1.22 9.68
CA GLN A 63 11.72 1.28 9.86
C GLN A 63 12.39 2.00 8.70
N SER A 64 11.99 1.70 7.46
CA SER A 64 12.53 2.36 6.27
C SER A 64 12.24 3.86 6.28
N ALA A 65 11.01 4.24 6.64
CA ALA A 65 10.63 5.65 6.75
C ALA A 65 11.46 6.37 7.82
N HIS A 66 11.69 5.71 8.96
CA HIS A 66 12.50 6.26 10.04
C HIS A 66 13.96 6.49 9.58
N ILE A 67 14.55 5.50 8.93
CA ILE A 67 15.93 5.60 8.40
C ILE A 67 16.03 6.72 7.37
N ALA A 68 15.04 6.86 6.50
CA ALA A 68 14.99 7.90 5.47
C ALA A 68 14.56 9.27 6.01
N THR A 69 14.26 9.37 7.30
CA THR A 69 13.76 10.58 7.98
C THR A 69 12.47 11.13 7.34
N LEU A 70 11.62 10.22 6.84
CA LEU A 70 10.32 10.57 6.29
C LEU A 70 9.26 10.50 7.40
N PRO A 71 8.49 11.57 7.64
CA PRO A 71 7.42 11.52 8.62
C PRO A 71 6.34 10.55 8.17
N MET A 72 5.83 9.75 9.12
CA MET A 72 4.75 8.80 8.87
C MET A 72 3.52 9.24 9.68
N PRO A 73 2.51 9.85 9.03
CA PRO A 73 1.36 10.42 9.75
C PRO A 73 0.36 9.38 10.23
N TYR A 74 0.60 8.10 9.98
CA TYR A 74 -0.31 7.01 10.34
C TYR A 74 0.36 6.04 11.28
N THR A 75 -0.45 5.30 12.04
CA THR A 75 0.03 4.18 12.86
C THR A 75 0.20 2.92 12.02
N GLN A 76 0.95 1.95 12.53
CA GLN A 76 1.08 0.64 11.87
C GLN A 76 -0.29 -0.03 11.69
N ALA A 77 -1.16 0.06 12.71
CA ALA A 77 -2.51 -0.50 12.64
C ALA A 77 -3.34 0.15 11.53
N GLN A 78 -3.24 1.45 11.36
CA GLN A 78 -3.95 2.18 10.29
C GLN A 78 -3.48 1.74 8.90
N ILE A 79 -2.18 1.59 8.71
CA ILE A 79 -1.64 1.15 7.41
C ILE A 79 -2.01 -0.30 7.14
N ALA A 80 -1.97 -1.17 8.16
CA ALA A 80 -2.40 -2.56 8.01
C ALA A 80 -3.88 -2.65 7.58
N GLU A 81 -4.75 -1.87 8.22
CA GLU A 81 -6.16 -1.83 7.84
C GLU A 81 -6.36 -1.28 6.43
N ALA A 82 -5.57 -0.27 6.04
CA ALA A 82 -5.59 0.26 4.68
C ALA A 82 -5.24 -0.81 3.64
N CYS A 83 -4.27 -1.67 3.94
CA CYS A 83 -3.90 -2.80 3.06
C CYS A 83 -5.06 -3.78 2.90
N LEU A 84 -5.69 -4.17 4.01
CA LEU A 84 -6.82 -5.10 3.99
C LEU A 84 -8.00 -4.51 3.22
N GLU A 85 -8.32 -3.25 3.45
CA GLU A 85 -9.42 -2.56 2.77
C GLU A 85 -9.16 -2.41 1.27
N THR A 86 -7.91 -2.13 0.89
CA THR A 86 -7.53 -2.03 -0.51
C THR A 86 -7.77 -3.34 -1.26
N VAL A 87 -7.41 -4.46 -0.66
CA VAL A 87 -7.67 -5.79 -1.25
C VAL A 87 -9.18 -6.05 -1.35
N ARG A 88 -9.93 -5.76 -0.29
CA ARG A 88 -11.38 -5.99 -0.25
C ARG A 88 -12.12 -5.20 -1.32
N VAL A 89 -11.87 -3.90 -1.39
CA VAL A 89 -12.62 -3.00 -2.26
C VAL A 89 -12.35 -3.28 -3.73
N ASN A 90 -11.18 -3.82 -4.06
CA ASN A 90 -10.84 -4.18 -5.44
C ASN A 90 -11.27 -5.61 -5.79
N GLY A 91 -11.79 -6.38 -4.85
CA GLY A 91 -12.32 -7.72 -5.10
C GLY A 91 -11.30 -8.73 -5.62
N LEU A 92 -10.04 -8.59 -5.20
CA LEU A 92 -8.96 -9.46 -5.68
C LEU A 92 -8.70 -10.59 -4.68
N ASP A 93 -8.61 -11.82 -5.18
CA ASP A 93 -8.26 -12.98 -4.37
C ASP A 93 -6.75 -13.12 -4.22
N SER A 94 -6.01 -12.83 -5.26
CA SER A 94 -4.56 -12.85 -5.28
C SER A 94 -4.05 -11.58 -5.93
N CYS A 95 -3.07 -10.93 -5.32
CA CYS A 95 -2.55 -9.69 -5.85
C CYS A 95 -1.18 -9.36 -5.24
N TYR A 96 -0.60 -8.31 -5.75
CA TYR A 96 0.63 -7.72 -5.25
C TYR A 96 0.32 -6.32 -4.74
N LEU A 97 0.57 -6.09 -3.46
CA LEU A 97 0.41 -4.77 -2.82
C LEU A 97 1.73 -4.01 -2.86
N ARG A 98 1.64 -2.81 -3.32
CA ARG A 98 2.78 -1.92 -3.34
C ARG A 98 2.46 -0.68 -2.53
#